data_79ae116e815601668f2e4fc7c337eac2
#
_entry.id   79ae116e815601668f2e4fc7c337eac2
#
_cell.length_a   1.000
_cell.length_b   1.000
_cell.length_c   1.000
_cell.angle_alpha   90.00
_cell.angle_beta   90.00
_cell.angle_gamma   90.00
#
_symmetry.space_group_name_H-M   'P 1'
#
loop_
_entity.id
_entity.type
_entity.pdbx_description
1 polymer ?
#
loop_
_entity_poly.entity_id
_entity_poly.type
_entity_poly.pdbx_seq_one_letter_code
_entity_poly.pdbx_strand_id
1 'polypeptide(L)'
;KGMQEQMAAMQQDSSAMGEAFDASRNDDSFYLPPEVFDNPDFKRGMEQFISPNGHAVRFIISHEGDPMSADGIERIDAIKMAAKEAIKGTPLEGSTIYLGGTASMFKDLSEGNAYDLLIAGIAALALIFAIMLIITRSVVASAVIVGTVLLSLGASFGLSVLIWQHILGVELHWMVLAMAVIILLAVGADYNLLLVARLKEEIPAGLNTGIIRAMGGSGSVVTSAGLVFAFTMMSF
;
A
#
# COMPACT_ATOMS: atom_id res chain seq x y z
N LYS A 1 -12.84 52.66 -16.51
CA LYS A 1 -11.77 53.19 -15.66
C LYS A 1 -11.58 52.34 -14.38
N GLY A 2 -12.65 51.99 -13.65
CA GLY A 2 -12.52 51.28 -12.37
C GLY A 2 -11.91 49.88 -12.42
N MET A 3 -12.12 49.15 -13.51
CA MET A 3 -11.59 47.77 -13.64
C MET A 3 -10.08 47.75 -13.93
N GLN A 4 -9.58 48.75 -14.68
CA GLN A 4 -8.13 48.89 -14.95
C GLN A 4 -7.37 49.36 -13.70
N GLU A 5 -7.98 50.25 -12.90
CA GLU A 5 -7.39 50.68 -11.63
C GLU A 5 -7.38 49.55 -10.58
N GLN A 6 -8.42 48.70 -10.55
CA GLN A 6 -8.43 47.54 -9.68
C GLN A 6 -7.43 46.46 -10.11
N MET A 7 -7.25 46.22 -11.41
CA MET A 7 -6.22 45.31 -11.91
C MET A 7 -4.81 45.82 -11.63
N ALA A 8 -4.56 47.12 -11.76
CA ALA A 8 -3.26 47.69 -11.44
C ALA A 8 -2.95 47.63 -9.93
N ALA A 9 -3.94 47.89 -9.08
CA ALA A 9 -3.79 47.75 -7.62
C ALA A 9 -3.52 46.28 -7.23
N MET A 10 -4.27 45.33 -7.79
CA MET A 10 -4.07 43.89 -7.54
C MET A 10 -2.68 43.40 -8.02
N GLN A 11 -2.19 43.94 -9.13
CA GLN A 11 -0.87 43.64 -9.66
C GLN A 11 0.26 44.20 -8.80
N GLN A 12 0.04 45.40 -8.25
CA GLN A 12 0.97 46.08 -7.34
C GLN A 12 1.04 45.36 -5.98
N ASP A 13 -0.11 44.98 -5.41
CA ASP A 13 -0.18 44.21 -4.16
C ASP A 13 0.41 42.81 -4.32
N SER A 14 0.17 42.18 -5.47
CA SER A 14 0.76 40.85 -5.80
C SER A 14 2.28 40.92 -5.95
N SER A 15 2.82 41.99 -6.54
CA SER A 15 4.28 42.19 -6.67
C SER A 15 4.93 42.51 -5.33
N ALA A 16 4.31 43.36 -4.51
CA ALA A 16 4.80 43.68 -3.17
C ALA A 16 4.80 42.44 -2.24
N MET A 17 3.78 41.59 -2.37
CA MET A 17 3.72 40.32 -1.66
C MET A 17 4.80 39.34 -2.16
N GLY A 18 5.06 39.27 -3.46
CA GLY A 18 6.14 38.49 -4.06
C GLY A 18 7.53 38.92 -3.57
N GLU A 19 7.79 40.23 -3.49
CA GLU A 19 9.04 40.78 -2.96
C GLU A 19 9.21 40.48 -1.45
N ALA A 20 8.16 40.56 -0.67
CA ALA A 20 8.17 40.21 0.75
C ALA A 20 8.45 38.70 0.98
N PHE A 21 7.88 37.83 0.15
CA PHE A 21 8.16 36.40 0.15
C PHE A 21 9.61 36.09 -0.29
N ASP A 22 10.15 36.78 -1.30
CA ASP A 22 11.52 36.58 -1.73
C ASP A 22 12.53 37.10 -0.68
N ALA A 23 12.22 38.19 0.01
CA ALA A 23 13.04 38.71 1.09
C ALA A 23 13.07 37.77 2.31
N SER A 24 11.97 37.06 2.59
CA SER A 24 11.87 36.11 3.70
C SER A 24 12.44 34.71 3.37
N ARG A 25 12.86 34.49 2.13
CA ARG A 25 13.34 33.17 1.65
C ARG A 25 14.62 32.67 2.35
N ASN A 26 15.39 33.60 2.96
CA ASN A 26 16.62 33.32 3.70
C ASN A 26 16.47 33.55 5.22
N ASP A 27 15.27 33.79 5.73
CA ASP A 27 15.00 34.04 7.14
C ASP A 27 14.09 32.92 7.66
N ASP A 28 14.52 32.21 8.71
CA ASP A 28 13.74 31.15 9.35
C ASP A 28 12.51 31.69 10.11
N SER A 29 12.36 33.01 10.18
CA SER A 29 11.21 33.69 10.79
C SER A 29 10.27 34.27 9.72
N PHE A 30 9.29 33.50 9.31
CA PHE A 30 8.18 34.01 8.48
C PHE A 30 7.27 34.92 9.31
N TYR A 31 7.38 36.22 9.06
CA TYR A 31 6.53 37.25 9.71
C TYR A 31 5.66 37.95 8.68
N LEU A 32 4.35 37.84 8.84
CA LEU A 32 3.40 38.67 8.09
C LEU A 32 3.07 39.92 8.89
N PRO A 33 3.28 41.15 8.32
CA PRO A 33 2.87 42.38 8.99
C PRO A 33 1.38 42.37 9.31
N PRO A 34 0.94 42.90 10.49
CA PRO A 34 -0.45 42.90 10.86
C PRO A 34 -1.39 43.57 9.85
N GLU A 35 -0.91 44.52 9.08
CA GLU A 35 -1.64 45.25 8.05
C GLU A 35 -2.12 44.34 6.91
N VAL A 36 -1.39 43.24 6.64
CA VAL A 36 -1.80 42.25 5.61
C VAL A 36 -3.10 41.58 5.98
N PHE A 37 -3.35 41.38 7.30
CA PHE A 37 -4.57 40.75 7.79
C PHE A 37 -5.79 41.68 7.68
N ASP A 38 -5.61 43.00 7.45
CA ASP A 38 -6.69 43.95 7.25
C ASP A 38 -7.13 44.07 5.78
N ASN A 39 -6.30 43.55 4.85
CA ASN A 39 -6.63 43.51 3.43
C ASN A 39 -7.86 42.60 3.17
N PRO A 40 -8.94 43.09 2.51
CA PRO A 40 -10.13 42.29 2.23
C PRO A 40 -9.90 41.10 1.32
N ASP A 41 -8.92 41.18 0.40
CA ASP A 41 -8.60 40.08 -0.52
C ASP A 41 -7.81 39.00 0.21
N PHE A 42 -6.91 39.39 1.12
CA PHE A 42 -6.22 38.45 2.00
C PHE A 42 -7.19 37.71 2.93
N LYS A 43 -8.17 38.44 3.53
CA LYS A 43 -9.22 37.82 4.36
C LYS A 43 -10.03 36.78 3.56
N ARG A 44 -10.43 37.09 2.33
CA ARG A 44 -11.13 36.14 1.45
C ARG A 44 -10.26 34.92 1.09
N GLY A 45 -8.97 35.12 0.87
CA GLY A 45 -8.03 34.03 0.69
C GLY A 45 -7.93 33.14 1.93
N MET A 46 -7.83 33.77 3.10
CA MET A 46 -7.73 33.05 4.39
C MET A 46 -8.99 32.24 4.73
N GLU A 47 -10.17 32.65 4.28
CA GLU A 47 -11.43 31.90 4.46
C GLU A 47 -11.38 30.49 3.81
N GLN A 48 -10.51 30.28 2.82
CA GLN A 48 -10.31 28.96 2.23
C GLN A 48 -9.41 28.04 3.07
N PHE A 49 -8.60 28.60 3.96
CA PHE A 49 -7.61 27.89 4.76
C PHE A 49 -7.98 27.82 6.24
N ILE A 50 -8.80 28.73 6.73
CA ILE A 50 -9.25 28.77 8.12
C ILE A 50 -10.74 28.43 8.17
N SER A 51 -11.11 27.56 9.12
CA SER A 51 -12.53 27.24 9.33
C SER A 51 -13.32 28.46 9.81
N PRO A 52 -14.63 28.56 9.53
CA PRO A 52 -15.46 29.72 9.91
C PRO A 52 -15.46 30.02 11.41
N ASN A 53 -15.24 29.03 12.24
CA ASN A 53 -15.15 29.16 13.69
C ASN A 53 -13.70 29.42 14.20
N GLY A 54 -12.72 29.54 13.32
CA GLY A 54 -11.33 29.80 13.67
C GLY A 54 -10.58 28.68 14.39
N HIS A 55 -11.20 27.50 14.53
CA HIS A 55 -10.60 26.38 15.29
C HIS A 55 -9.82 25.38 14.45
N ALA A 56 -9.82 25.49 13.14
CA ALA A 56 -9.05 24.62 12.25
C ALA A 56 -8.38 25.40 11.15
N VAL A 57 -7.16 25.01 10.81
CA VAL A 57 -6.38 25.57 9.69
C VAL A 57 -6.01 24.43 8.75
N ARG A 58 -6.10 24.68 7.45
CA ARG A 58 -5.73 23.76 6.40
C ARG A 58 -4.49 24.24 5.68
N PHE A 59 -3.52 23.36 5.52
CA PHE A 59 -2.35 23.56 4.67
C PHE A 59 -2.46 22.67 3.44
N ILE A 60 -2.10 23.18 2.28
CA ILE A 60 -1.96 22.39 1.05
C ILE A 60 -0.47 22.13 0.85
N ILE A 61 -0.09 20.85 0.92
CA ILE A 61 1.28 20.41 0.73
C ILE A 61 1.34 19.70 -0.62
N SER A 62 2.11 20.24 -1.55
CA SER A 62 2.41 19.58 -2.82
C SER A 62 3.80 18.98 -2.75
N HIS A 63 3.94 17.74 -3.14
CA HIS A 63 5.23 17.06 -3.25
C HIS A 63 5.46 16.60 -4.69
N GLU A 64 6.71 16.52 -5.08
CA GLU A 64 7.13 15.98 -6.36
C GLU A 64 7.13 14.44 -6.30
N GLY A 65 6.70 13.79 -7.38
CA GLY A 65 6.67 12.36 -7.54
C GLY A 65 5.27 11.74 -7.44
N ASP A 66 5.22 10.40 -7.59
CA ASP A 66 3.97 9.65 -7.54
C ASP A 66 3.50 9.45 -6.09
N PRO A 67 2.30 9.94 -5.73
CA PRO A 67 1.75 9.77 -4.38
C PRO A 67 1.42 8.31 -4.03
N MET A 68 1.36 7.42 -5.02
CA MET A 68 1.06 6.00 -4.83
C MET A 68 2.33 5.15 -4.67
N SER A 69 3.50 5.71 -4.94
CA SER A 69 4.79 5.04 -4.77
C SER A 69 5.09 4.79 -3.28
N ALA A 70 6.02 3.86 -3.00
CA ALA A 70 6.51 3.60 -1.65
C ALA A 70 7.04 4.89 -1.01
N ASP A 71 7.86 5.65 -1.72
CA ASP A 71 8.39 6.95 -1.32
C ASP A 71 7.28 7.98 -1.00
N GLY A 72 6.24 8.05 -1.85
CA GLY A 72 5.11 8.96 -1.66
C GLY A 72 4.34 8.64 -0.37
N ILE A 73 4.15 7.36 -0.08
CA ILE A 73 3.46 6.87 1.12
C ILE A 73 4.31 7.12 2.38
N GLU A 74 5.61 6.87 2.33
CA GLU A 74 6.52 7.06 3.48
C GLU A 74 6.66 8.54 3.87
N ARG A 75 6.62 9.46 2.91
CA ARG A 75 6.65 10.92 3.17
C ARG A 75 5.52 11.40 4.06
N ILE A 76 4.38 10.70 4.09
CA ILE A 76 3.25 11.07 4.95
C ILE A 76 3.63 11.05 6.44
N ASP A 77 4.42 10.07 6.88
CA ASP A 77 4.91 10.04 8.26
C ASP A 77 5.88 11.17 8.55
N ALA A 78 6.78 11.46 7.62
CA ALA A 78 7.73 12.57 7.75
C ALA A 78 6.98 13.92 7.86
N ILE A 79 5.95 14.15 7.02
CA ILE A 79 5.11 15.34 7.08
C ILE A 79 4.39 15.44 8.44
N LYS A 80 3.83 14.32 8.92
CA LYS A 80 3.12 14.29 10.20
C LYS A 80 4.05 14.57 11.39
N MET A 81 5.27 14.04 11.35
CA MET A 81 6.29 14.31 12.36
C MET A 81 6.76 15.76 12.32
N ALA A 82 7.04 16.29 11.13
CA ALA A 82 7.44 17.68 10.95
C ALA A 82 6.35 18.66 11.44
N ALA A 83 5.09 18.39 11.11
CA ALA A 83 3.97 19.19 11.57
C ALA A 83 3.82 19.16 13.10
N LYS A 84 3.99 17.98 13.74
CA LYS A 84 3.97 17.87 15.20
C LYS A 84 5.11 18.62 15.86
N GLU A 85 6.29 18.58 15.26
CA GLU A 85 7.46 19.29 15.79
C GLU A 85 7.29 20.81 15.64
N ALA A 86 6.76 21.27 14.51
CA ALA A 86 6.54 22.69 14.23
C ALA A 86 5.55 23.35 15.19
N ILE A 87 4.60 22.62 15.75
CA ILE A 87 3.63 23.19 16.71
C ILE A 87 4.10 23.17 18.16
N LYS A 88 5.20 22.48 18.49
CA LYS A 88 5.76 22.47 19.86
C LYS A 88 6.17 23.84 20.32
N GLY A 89 5.84 24.17 21.56
CA GLY A 89 6.12 25.49 22.15
C GLY A 89 5.30 26.62 21.57
N THR A 90 4.33 26.34 20.69
CA THR A 90 3.41 27.32 20.13
C THR A 90 2.01 27.22 20.78
N PRO A 91 1.13 28.21 20.63
CA PRO A 91 -0.27 28.10 21.08
C PRO A 91 -1.05 26.95 20.44
N LEU A 92 -0.52 26.33 19.37
CA LEU A 92 -1.11 25.17 18.69
C LEU A 92 -0.65 23.84 19.25
N GLU A 93 0.24 23.84 20.24
CA GLU A 93 0.69 22.61 20.90
C GLU A 93 -0.49 21.83 21.47
N GLY A 94 -0.54 20.54 21.19
CA GLY A 94 -1.68 19.69 21.56
C GLY A 94 -2.84 19.68 20.54
N SER A 95 -2.77 20.46 19.47
CA SER A 95 -3.76 20.40 18.38
C SER A 95 -3.70 19.06 17.65
N THR A 96 -4.87 18.57 17.20
CA THR A 96 -4.94 17.33 16.42
C THR A 96 -4.58 17.61 14.96
N ILE A 97 -3.61 16.86 14.44
CA ILE A 97 -3.16 16.97 13.05
C ILE A 97 -3.79 15.84 12.24
N TYR A 98 -4.56 16.22 11.23
CA TYR A 98 -5.13 15.32 10.24
C TYR A 98 -4.41 15.51 8.90
N LEU A 99 -4.01 14.41 8.29
CA LEU A 99 -3.47 14.40 6.93
C LEU A 99 -4.51 13.79 6.01
N GLY A 100 -4.80 14.49 4.92
CA GLY A 100 -5.71 14.02 3.88
C GLY A 100 -5.08 14.18 2.50
N GLY A 101 -5.64 13.51 1.53
CA GLY A 101 -5.14 13.53 0.15
C GLY A 101 -4.76 12.15 -0.36
N THR A 102 -4.35 12.07 -1.61
CA THR A 102 -4.11 10.81 -2.31
C THR A 102 -3.07 9.94 -1.59
N ALA A 103 -1.91 10.48 -1.25
CA ALA A 103 -0.84 9.74 -0.59
C ALA A 103 -1.25 9.23 0.82
N SER A 104 -1.98 10.07 1.60
CA SER A 104 -2.49 9.65 2.90
C SER A 104 -3.50 8.52 2.79
N MET A 105 -4.41 8.60 1.80
CA MET A 105 -5.38 7.54 1.52
C MET A 105 -4.68 6.21 1.15
N PHE A 106 -3.66 6.26 0.30
CA PHE A 106 -2.90 5.06 -0.07
C PHE A 106 -2.10 4.51 1.11
N LYS A 107 -1.60 5.37 2.00
CA LYS A 107 -0.96 4.92 3.25
C LYS A 107 -1.95 4.13 4.11
N ASP A 108 -3.11 4.70 4.39
CA ASP A 108 -4.14 4.04 5.20
C ASP A 108 -4.60 2.71 4.58
N LEU A 109 -4.76 2.68 3.25
CA LEU A 109 -5.07 1.45 2.50
C LEU A 109 -3.96 0.41 2.60
N SER A 110 -2.70 0.82 2.48
CA SER A 110 -1.55 -0.07 2.57
C SER A 110 -1.41 -0.68 3.96
N GLU A 111 -1.53 0.13 5.01
CA GLU A 111 -1.47 -0.34 6.40
C GLU A 111 -2.64 -1.25 6.75
N GLY A 112 -3.87 -0.87 6.38
CA GLY A 112 -5.07 -1.68 6.58
C GLY A 112 -4.99 -3.01 5.84
N ASN A 113 -4.57 -2.97 4.57
CA ASN A 113 -4.42 -4.16 3.75
C ASN A 113 -3.38 -5.15 4.30
N ALA A 114 -2.27 -4.68 4.87
CA ALA A 114 -1.26 -5.55 5.46
C ALA A 114 -1.82 -6.33 6.67
N TYR A 115 -2.63 -5.67 7.49
CA TYR A 115 -3.27 -6.31 8.65
C TYR A 115 -4.37 -7.29 8.22
N ASP A 116 -5.22 -6.91 7.29
CA ASP A 116 -6.27 -7.76 6.73
C ASP A 116 -5.69 -8.98 6.02
N LEU A 117 -4.59 -8.80 5.29
CA LEU A 117 -3.88 -9.87 4.60
C LEU A 117 -3.31 -10.90 5.58
N LEU A 118 -2.76 -10.45 6.70
CA LEU A 118 -2.24 -11.34 7.74
C LEU A 118 -3.37 -12.19 8.33
N ILE A 119 -4.50 -11.57 8.69
CA ILE A 119 -5.67 -12.27 9.24
C ILE A 119 -6.23 -13.25 8.20
N ALA A 120 -6.46 -12.78 6.98
CA ALA A 120 -6.99 -13.60 5.89
C ALA A 120 -6.04 -14.76 5.53
N GLY A 121 -4.73 -14.51 5.50
CA GLY A 121 -3.72 -15.54 5.26
C GLY A 121 -3.71 -16.63 6.33
N ILE A 122 -3.72 -16.25 7.61
CA ILE A 122 -3.80 -17.20 8.72
C ILE A 122 -5.10 -18.01 8.68
N ALA A 123 -6.24 -17.34 8.45
CA ALA A 123 -7.53 -18.00 8.36
C ALA A 123 -7.58 -18.99 7.18
N ALA A 124 -7.07 -18.60 6.00
CA ALA A 124 -7.02 -19.47 4.83
C ALA A 124 -6.11 -20.69 5.08
N LEU A 125 -4.92 -20.50 5.65
CA LEU A 125 -4.02 -21.60 5.99
C LEU A 125 -4.61 -22.54 7.02
N ALA A 126 -5.30 -22.03 8.03
CA ALA A 126 -6.00 -22.83 9.02
C ALA A 126 -7.13 -23.68 8.39
N LEU A 127 -7.89 -23.06 7.46
CA LEU A 127 -8.93 -23.75 6.72
C LEU A 127 -8.36 -24.85 5.81
N ILE A 128 -7.30 -24.52 5.05
CA ILE A 128 -6.60 -25.50 4.21
C ILE A 128 -6.05 -26.65 5.06
N PHE A 129 -5.45 -26.35 6.21
CA PHE A 129 -4.97 -27.35 7.14
C PHE A 129 -6.10 -28.26 7.64
N ALA A 130 -7.24 -27.69 8.03
CA ALA A 130 -8.41 -28.46 8.49
C ALA A 130 -8.95 -29.39 7.39
N ILE A 131 -9.09 -28.88 6.15
CA ILE A 131 -9.54 -29.67 5.00
C ILE A 131 -8.53 -30.81 4.73
N MET A 132 -7.24 -30.52 4.70
CA MET A 132 -6.20 -31.51 4.50
C MET A 132 -6.20 -32.57 5.62
N LEU A 133 -6.46 -32.17 6.86
CA LEU A 133 -6.57 -33.09 8.00
C LEU A 133 -7.73 -34.07 7.82
N ILE A 134 -8.89 -33.59 7.37
CA ILE A 134 -10.05 -34.44 7.09
C ILE A 134 -9.73 -35.43 5.98
N ILE A 135 -9.08 -35.00 4.91
CA ILE A 135 -8.76 -35.84 3.75
C ILE A 135 -7.66 -36.84 4.08
N THR A 136 -6.55 -36.39 4.63
CA THR A 136 -5.38 -37.27 4.88
C THR A 136 -5.54 -38.11 6.14
N ARG A 137 -6.38 -37.67 7.10
CA ARG A 137 -6.51 -38.22 8.46
C ARG A 137 -5.14 -38.30 9.18
N SER A 138 -4.21 -37.40 8.86
CA SER A 138 -2.88 -37.36 9.42
C SER A 138 -2.45 -35.91 9.62
N VAL A 139 -2.15 -35.57 10.88
CA VAL A 139 -1.66 -34.21 11.25
C VAL A 139 -0.32 -33.92 10.56
N VAL A 140 0.58 -34.91 10.52
CA VAL A 140 1.91 -34.76 9.92
C VAL A 140 1.79 -34.50 8.42
N ALA A 141 0.97 -35.29 7.70
CA ALA A 141 0.78 -35.10 6.27
C ALA A 141 0.18 -33.73 5.96
N SER A 142 -0.83 -33.32 6.71
CA SER A 142 -1.45 -31.98 6.55
C SER A 142 -0.47 -30.86 6.82
N ALA A 143 0.34 -30.97 7.88
CA ALA A 143 1.35 -29.98 8.22
C ALA A 143 2.43 -29.87 7.14
N VAL A 144 2.90 -30.99 6.58
CA VAL A 144 3.88 -30.99 5.48
C VAL A 144 3.29 -30.31 4.24
N ILE A 145 2.05 -30.64 3.87
CA ILE A 145 1.40 -30.05 2.68
C ILE A 145 1.24 -28.54 2.85
N VAL A 146 0.70 -28.06 3.98
CA VAL A 146 0.58 -26.64 4.26
C VAL A 146 1.93 -25.96 4.34
N GLY A 147 2.93 -26.62 4.95
CA GLY A 147 4.30 -26.14 5.01
C GLY A 147 4.94 -25.97 3.61
N THR A 148 4.67 -26.88 2.68
CA THR A 148 5.15 -26.74 1.28
C THR A 148 4.47 -25.58 0.54
N VAL A 149 3.19 -25.31 0.81
CA VAL A 149 2.49 -24.15 0.24
C VAL A 149 3.12 -22.86 0.76
N LEU A 150 3.36 -22.75 2.07
CA LEU A 150 4.03 -21.59 2.67
C LEU A 150 5.44 -21.38 2.13
N LEU A 151 6.21 -22.48 2.02
CA LEU A 151 7.57 -22.42 1.47
C LEU A 151 7.55 -21.95 0.01
N SER A 152 6.61 -22.45 -0.78
CA SER A 152 6.43 -22.04 -2.18
C SER A 152 6.08 -20.56 -2.31
N LEU A 153 5.17 -20.07 -1.45
CA LEU A 153 4.82 -18.65 -1.38
C LEU A 153 6.04 -17.78 -1.04
N GLY A 154 6.76 -18.16 0.02
CA GLY A 154 7.96 -17.44 0.45
C GLY A 154 9.06 -17.45 -0.60
N ALA A 155 9.29 -18.59 -1.26
CA ALA A 155 10.29 -18.71 -2.32
C ALA A 155 9.91 -17.87 -3.55
N SER A 156 8.65 -17.92 -4.00
CA SER A 156 8.18 -17.17 -5.16
C SER A 156 8.23 -15.66 -4.92
N PHE A 157 7.78 -15.21 -3.75
CA PHE A 157 7.82 -13.79 -3.40
C PHE A 157 9.26 -13.32 -3.18
N GLY A 158 10.08 -14.09 -2.46
CA GLY A 158 11.49 -13.77 -2.26
C GLY A 158 12.28 -13.70 -3.57
N LEU A 159 12.01 -14.60 -4.51
CA LEU A 159 12.62 -14.55 -5.85
C LEU A 159 12.15 -13.31 -6.63
N SER A 160 10.89 -12.92 -6.52
CA SER A 160 10.37 -11.69 -7.13
C SER A 160 11.06 -10.46 -6.57
N VAL A 161 11.21 -10.35 -5.25
CA VAL A 161 11.94 -9.25 -4.60
C VAL A 161 13.39 -9.22 -5.07
N LEU A 162 14.06 -10.38 -5.11
CA LEU A 162 15.44 -10.47 -5.57
C LEU A 162 15.61 -9.96 -7.01
N ILE A 163 14.75 -10.43 -7.92
CA ILE A 163 14.85 -10.08 -9.34
C ILE A 163 14.49 -8.62 -9.56
N TRP A 164 13.32 -8.18 -9.09
CA TRP A 164 12.80 -6.85 -9.42
C TRP A 164 13.51 -5.75 -8.64
N GLN A 165 13.65 -5.88 -7.32
CA GLN A 165 14.24 -4.83 -6.50
C GLN A 165 15.77 -4.82 -6.52
N HIS A 166 16.41 -6.00 -6.46
CA HIS A 166 17.87 -6.05 -6.33
C HIS A 166 18.61 -6.17 -7.67
N ILE A 167 18.04 -6.85 -8.67
CA ILE A 167 18.69 -7.01 -9.98
C ILE A 167 18.27 -5.93 -10.95
N LEU A 168 16.96 -5.67 -11.06
CA LEU A 168 16.42 -4.69 -12.01
C LEU A 168 16.25 -3.28 -11.44
N GLY A 169 16.33 -3.10 -10.12
CA GLY A 169 16.18 -1.81 -9.44
C GLY A 169 14.76 -1.22 -9.53
N VAL A 170 13.75 -2.08 -9.75
CA VAL A 170 12.35 -1.68 -9.83
C VAL A 170 11.64 -2.05 -8.53
N GLU A 171 11.10 -1.06 -7.85
CA GLU A 171 10.37 -1.29 -6.60
C GLU A 171 9.05 -2.02 -6.86
N LEU A 172 8.79 -3.06 -6.06
CA LEU A 172 7.51 -3.76 -6.10
C LEU A 172 6.44 -2.92 -5.41
N HIS A 173 5.32 -2.73 -6.11
CA HIS A 173 4.17 -2.06 -5.54
C HIS A 173 3.62 -2.87 -4.34
N TRP A 174 3.18 -2.17 -3.27
CA TRP A 174 2.70 -2.80 -2.04
C TRP A 174 1.57 -3.82 -2.23
N MET A 175 0.74 -3.67 -3.29
CA MET A 175 -0.33 -4.62 -3.63
C MET A 175 0.20 -5.97 -4.15
N VAL A 176 1.44 -6.06 -4.63
CA VAL A 176 1.99 -7.29 -5.22
C VAL A 176 1.99 -8.43 -4.20
N LEU A 177 2.38 -8.16 -2.96
CA LEU A 177 2.35 -9.17 -1.89
C LEU A 177 0.92 -9.66 -1.63
N ALA A 178 -0.05 -8.74 -1.54
CA ALA A 178 -1.44 -9.08 -1.31
C ALA A 178 -2.00 -9.97 -2.41
N MET A 179 -1.79 -9.58 -3.66
CA MET A 179 -2.21 -10.36 -4.82
C MET A 179 -1.53 -11.73 -4.87
N ALA A 180 -0.22 -11.79 -4.61
CA ALA A 180 0.53 -13.06 -4.57
C ALA A 180 -0.01 -14.00 -3.51
N VAL A 181 -0.29 -13.53 -2.29
CA VAL A 181 -0.85 -14.33 -1.20
C VAL A 181 -2.23 -14.86 -1.57
N ILE A 182 -3.14 -14.00 -2.03
CA ILE A 182 -4.51 -14.39 -2.39
C ILE A 182 -4.50 -15.44 -3.51
N ILE A 183 -3.76 -15.18 -4.58
CA ILE A 183 -3.73 -16.05 -5.76
C ILE A 183 -3.05 -17.38 -5.43
N LEU A 184 -1.89 -17.35 -4.74
CA LEU A 184 -1.13 -18.56 -4.48
C LEU A 184 -1.82 -19.46 -3.43
N LEU A 185 -2.49 -18.87 -2.43
CA LEU A 185 -3.28 -19.66 -1.47
C LEU A 185 -4.49 -20.29 -2.14
N ALA A 186 -5.22 -19.54 -2.97
CA ALA A 186 -6.40 -20.05 -3.65
C ALA A 186 -6.04 -21.16 -4.66
N VAL A 187 -5.14 -20.87 -5.58
CA VAL A 187 -4.79 -21.79 -6.68
C VAL A 187 -3.88 -22.93 -6.20
N GLY A 188 -2.88 -22.61 -5.36
CA GLY A 188 -1.92 -23.61 -4.86
C GLY A 188 -2.54 -24.65 -3.95
N ALA A 189 -3.55 -24.28 -3.17
CA ALA A 189 -4.27 -25.21 -2.31
C ALA A 189 -5.10 -26.23 -3.10
N ASP A 190 -5.79 -25.78 -4.15
CA ASP A 190 -6.70 -26.62 -4.94
C ASP A 190 -5.94 -27.73 -5.69
N TYR A 191 -4.79 -27.39 -6.27
CA TYR A 191 -3.98 -28.43 -6.96
C TYR A 191 -3.33 -29.42 -6.01
N ASN A 192 -2.91 -28.97 -4.84
CA ASN A 192 -2.40 -29.87 -3.79
C ASN A 192 -3.51 -30.80 -3.30
N LEU A 193 -4.73 -30.28 -3.14
CA LEU A 193 -5.90 -31.05 -2.75
C LEU A 193 -6.21 -32.17 -3.76
N LEU A 194 -6.23 -31.82 -5.05
CA LEU A 194 -6.47 -32.74 -6.16
C LEU A 194 -5.43 -33.87 -6.17
N LEU A 195 -4.15 -33.54 -6.08
CA LEU A 195 -3.07 -34.51 -6.10
C LEU A 195 -3.11 -35.43 -4.88
N VAL A 196 -3.34 -34.89 -3.68
CA VAL A 196 -3.40 -35.66 -2.43
C VAL A 196 -4.63 -36.57 -2.40
N ALA A 197 -5.78 -36.09 -2.86
CA ALA A 197 -6.99 -36.90 -2.96
C ALA A 197 -6.75 -38.11 -3.89
N ARG A 198 -6.14 -37.85 -5.07
CA ARG A 198 -5.81 -38.92 -6.03
C ARG A 198 -4.78 -39.89 -5.50
N LEU A 199 -3.73 -39.40 -4.83
CA LEU A 199 -2.75 -40.23 -4.18
C LEU A 199 -3.38 -41.17 -3.16
N LYS A 200 -4.30 -40.66 -2.35
CA LYS A 200 -5.00 -41.46 -1.34
C LYS A 200 -5.85 -42.58 -1.96
N GLU A 201 -6.49 -42.33 -3.09
CA GLU A 201 -7.24 -43.35 -3.83
C GLU A 201 -6.34 -44.49 -4.36
N GLU A 202 -5.12 -44.19 -4.77
CA GLU A 202 -4.20 -45.13 -5.40
C GLU A 202 -3.26 -45.84 -4.39
N ILE A 203 -3.10 -45.35 -3.16
CA ILE A 203 -2.25 -45.98 -2.11
C ILE A 203 -2.55 -47.45 -1.87
N PRO A 204 -3.81 -47.96 -1.91
CA PRO A 204 -4.09 -49.38 -1.74
C PRO A 204 -3.42 -50.29 -2.77
N ALA A 205 -3.03 -49.75 -3.93
CA ALA A 205 -2.25 -50.52 -4.94
C ALA A 205 -0.76 -50.67 -4.60
N GLY A 206 -0.34 -50.14 -3.45
CA GLY A 206 1.06 -50.06 -3.01
C GLY A 206 1.63 -48.67 -3.21
N LEU A 207 2.54 -48.25 -2.32
CA LEU A 207 3.03 -46.88 -2.28
C LEU A 207 3.63 -46.42 -3.62
N ASN A 208 4.57 -47.18 -4.19
CA ASN A 208 5.23 -46.82 -5.44
C ASN A 208 4.27 -46.84 -6.63
N THR A 209 3.41 -47.85 -6.72
CA THR A 209 2.41 -47.95 -7.79
C THR A 209 1.36 -46.83 -7.65
N GLY A 210 0.93 -46.53 -6.44
CA GLY A 210 0.00 -45.45 -6.14
C GLY A 210 0.55 -44.08 -6.55
N ILE A 211 1.81 -43.78 -6.23
CA ILE A 211 2.45 -42.53 -6.64
C ILE A 211 2.50 -42.45 -8.18
N ILE A 212 2.96 -43.49 -8.89
CA ILE A 212 3.03 -43.47 -10.34
C ILE A 212 1.67 -43.26 -10.98
N ARG A 213 0.64 -43.95 -10.50
CA ARG A 213 -0.74 -43.81 -11.02
C ARG A 213 -1.34 -42.43 -10.71
N ALA A 214 -1.17 -41.89 -9.49
CA ALA A 214 -1.64 -40.59 -9.11
C ALA A 214 -0.99 -39.47 -9.95
N MET A 215 0.35 -39.59 -10.14
CA MET A 215 1.07 -38.60 -10.98
C MET A 215 0.72 -38.77 -12.46
N GLY A 216 0.54 -39.98 -12.99
CA GLY A 216 0.10 -40.19 -14.36
C GLY A 216 -1.30 -39.67 -14.65
N GLY A 217 -2.23 -39.76 -13.67
CA GLY A 217 -3.60 -39.29 -13.83
C GLY A 217 -3.80 -37.81 -13.58
N SER A 218 -3.09 -37.24 -12.63
CA SER A 218 -3.30 -35.83 -12.21
C SER A 218 -2.14 -34.90 -12.58
N GLY A 219 -0.91 -35.41 -12.76
CA GLY A 219 0.28 -34.60 -12.97
C GLY A 219 0.21 -33.76 -14.24
N SER A 220 -0.31 -34.29 -15.34
CA SER A 220 -0.48 -33.55 -16.59
C SER A 220 -1.49 -32.40 -16.44
N VAL A 221 -2.57 -32.62 -15.68
CA VAL A 221 -3.59 -31.59 -15.43
C VAL A 221 -3.01 -30.47 -14.59
N VAL A 222 -2.30 -30.81 -13.50
CA VAL A 222 -1.66 -29.82 -12.61
C VAL A 222 -0.59 -29.02 -13.38
N THR A 223 0.25 -29.70 -14.16
CA THR A 223 1.31 -29.04 -14.95
C THR A 223 0.73 -28.11 -16.02
N SER A 224 -0.25 -28.59 -16.80
CA SER A 224 -0.85 -27.76 -17.87
C SER A 224 -1.61 -26.57 -17.29
N ALA A 225 -2.36 -26.75 -16.22
CA ALA A 225 -3.08 -25.67 -15.55
C ALA A 225 -2.10 -24.64 -14.95
N GLY A 226 -1.01 -25.10 -14.30
CA GLY A 226 0.04 -24.22 -13.79
C GLY A 226 0.72 -23.41 -14.90
N LEU A 227 1.01 -24.01 -16.05
CA LEU A 227 1.59 -23.30 -17.20
C LEU A 227 0.61 -22.28 -17.79
N VAL A 228 -0.67 -22.65 -17.99
CA VAL A 228 -1.70 -21.72 -18.47
C VAL A 228 -1.80 -20.52 -17.51
N PHE A 229 -1.85 -20.78 -16.20
CA PHE A 229 -1.91 -19.73 -15.19
C PHE A 229 -0.66 -18.83 -15.25
N ALA A 230 0.54 -19.41 -15.32
CA ALA A 230 1.78 -18.65 -15.42
C ALA A 230 1.80 -17.73 -16.67
N PHE A 231 1.45 -18.26 -17.85
CA PHE A 231 1.38 -17.45 -19.07
C PHE A 231 0.31 -16.37 -19.01
N THR A 232 -0.83 -16.67 -18.38
CA THR A 232 -1.89 -15.66 -18.18
C THR A 232 -1.38 -14.52 -17.30
N MET A 233 -0.71 -14.82 -16.18
CA MET A 233 -0.15 -13.80 -15.29
C MET A 233 1.01 -13.01 -15.90
N MET A 234 1.75 -13.59 -16.84
CA MET A 234 2.81 -12.87 -17.56
C MET A 234 2.26 -11.90 -18.63
N SER A 235 0.98 -12.02 -18.99
CA SER A 235 0.34 -11.15 -20.00
C SER A 235 -0.29 -9.89 -19.41
N PHE A 236 -0.37 -9.79 -18.11
CA PHE A 236 -0.82 -8.60 -17.37
C PHE A 236 0.37 -7.73 -16.95
#